data_13c613ac09649423ef6f9e76b096fd5f
#
_entry.id   13c613ac09649423ef6f9e76b096fd5f
#
_cell.length_a   1.000
_cell.length_b   1.000
_cell.length_c   1.000
_cell.angle_alpha   90.00
_cell.angle_beta   90.00
_cell.angle_gamma   90.00
#
_symmetry.space_group_name_H-M   'P 1'
#
loop_
_entity.id
_entity.type
_entity.pdbx_description
1 polymer ?
#
loop_
_entity_poly.entity_id
_entity_poly.type
_entity_poly.pdbx_seq_one_letter_code
_entity_poly.pdbx_strand_id
1 'polypeptide(L)'
;LSRRQRQMCIRDRYGAVPEEVLKTVINAEISDKTYKKIFEKIDSIMEQDGVDEIDVLIGGPPCQAYSLVGRASAPSGMEEDPRNDLYIQYARFLNKYKPKMFVFENVPGMLTAKKGLIWKRIQQRLKTVGYSIEYRLVNSHDFGVLQNRKRIIIIGWRKDLNLRYPNFPKIEIDAIVNDILNDLPHLEPGGEHNEYVANPSEYLIATGIRNENDVLTDHQTRNIREVDRDIYRIAIEMWNNNHERLRYTDLPEELQFHNNIISFLDRFKVVEGDMECAHTMLAHISKDGHYYIHPDIEQARSLSVREAARIQSFPDDFYFEGPRTAKFVQIGNAVPPLMAKGIAESVVELLDGLED
;
A
#
# COMPACT_ATOMS: atom_id res chain seq x y z
N LEU A 1 14.60 -17.23 20.55
CA LEU A 1 13.51 -16.56 21.31
C LEU A 1 12.16 -17.07 20.86
N SER A 2 11.23 -17.35 21.80
CA SER A 2 9.86 -17.73 21.46
C SER A 2 9.15 -16.58 20.72
N ARG A 3 8.08 -16.88 19.94
CA ARG A 3 7.24 -15.86 19.27
C ARG A 3 6.77 -14.75 20.23
N ARG A 4 6.39 -15.11 21.47
CA ARG A 4 6.02 -14.17 22.52
C ARG A 4 7.18 -13.28 22.98
N GLN A 5 8.38 -13.85 23.12
CA GLN A 5 9.58 -13.11 23.53
C GLN A 5 10.04 -12.15 22.44
N ARG A 6 9.94 -12.54 21.14
CA ARG A 6 10.26 -11.65 20.02
C ARG A 6 9.26 -10.51 19.88
N GLN A 7 7.96 -10.79 20.00
CA GLN A 7 6.93 -9.75 20.04
C GLN A 7 7.09 -8.82 21.24
N MET A 8 7.53 -9.32 22.39
CA MET A 8 7.89 -8.48 23.55
C MET A 8 9.14 -7.64 23.26
N CYS A 9 10.21 -8.22 22.71
CA CYS A 9 11.41 -7.45 22.36
C CYS A 9 11.15 -6.36 21.31
N ILE A 10 10.28 -6.64 20.34
CA ILE A 10 9.84 -5.67 19.35
C ILE A 10 8.93 -4.64 20.03
N ARG A 11 7.96 -5.05 20.84
CA ARG A 11 7.13 -4.16 21.63
C ARG A 11 7.93 -3.30 22.60
N ASP A 12 8.97 -3.87 23.23
CA ASP A 12 9.85 -3.15 24.14
C ASP A 12 10.77 -2.17 23.39
N ARG A 13 11.17 -2.49 22.16
CA ARG A 13 11.88 -1.56 21.26
C ARG A 13 10.97 -0.42 20.76
N TYR A 14 9.70 -0.70 20.47
CA TYR A 14 8.69 0.24 20.00
C TYR A 14 7.74 0.72 21.13
N GLY A 15 7.72 0.05 22.28
CA GLY A 15 7.01 0.48 23.48
C GLY A 15 7.65 1.68 24.18
N ALA A 16 8.82 2.08 23.67
CA ALA A 16 9.49 3.33 24.04
C ALA A 16 9.14 4.49 23.05
N VAL A 17 7.97 4.45 22.38
CA VAL A 17 7.53 5.63 21.62
C VAL A 17 7.35 6.76 22.62
N PRO A 18 8.07 7.88 22.43
CA PRO A 18 7.99 9.03 23.33
C PRO A 18 6.53 9.48 23.51
N GLU A 19 6.17 9.88 24.73
CA GLU A 19 4.80 10.26 25.04
C GLU A 19 4.31 11.44 24.19
N GLU A 20 5.22 12.36 23.85
CA GLU A 20 4.98 13.47 22.92
C GLU A 20 4.55 13.00 21.53
N VAL A 21 5.14 11.90 21.01
CA VAL A 21 4.74 11.32 19.72
C VAL A 21 3.37 10.63 19.82
N LEU A 22 3.11 9.92 20.92
CA LEU A 22 1.81 9.29 21.15
C LEU A 22 0.66 10.30 21.23
N LYS A 23 0.91 11.49 21.78
CA LYS A 23 -0.09 12.57 21.86
C LYS A 23 -0.52 13.08 20.48
N THR A 24 0.34 12.98 19.46
CA THR A 24 0.01 13.40 18.09
C THR A 24 -0.90 12.40 17.35
N VAL A 25 -1.06 11.19 17.88
CA VAL A 25 -1.89 10.15 17.26
C VAL A 25 -3.35 10.27 17.70
N ILE A 26 -4.24 10.54 16.75
CA ILE A 26 -5.68 10.62 17.00
C ILE A 26 -6.35 9.38 16.42
N ASN A 27 -6.60 8.37 17.25
CA ASN A 27 -7.34 7.17 16.83
C ASN A 27 -8.86 7.45 16.87
N ALA A 28 -9.40 7.94 15.76
CA ALA A 28 -10.82 8.25 15.61
C ALA A 28 -11.28 8.09 14.16
N GLU A 29 -12.51 7.62 13.98
CA GLU A 29 -13.18 7.66 12.68
C GLU A 29 -13.55 9.09 12.31
N ILE A 30 -13.22 9.55 11.10
CA ILE A 30 -13.60 10.87 10.60
C ILE A 30 -15.02 10.81 10.03
N SER A 31 -15.96 11.50 10.68
CA SER A 31 -17.37 11.53 10.32
C SER A 31 -18.03 12.85 10.73
N ASP A 32 -19.29 13.04 10.35
CA ASP A 32 -20.10 14.20 10.77
C ASP A 32 -20.27 14.31 12.30
N LYS A 33 -20.11 13.19 13.01
CA LYS A 33 -20.26 13.15 14.47
C LYS A 33 -18.95 13.43 15.20
N THR A 34 -17.81 13.15 14.59
CA THR A 34 -16.50 13.12 15.26
C THR A 34 -15.55 14.24 14.85
N TYR A 35 -15.72 14.83 13.68
CA TYR A 35 -14.76 15.80 13.13
C TYR A 35 -14.48 16.99 14.05
N LYS A 36 -15.48 17.48 14.82
CA LYS A 36 -15.27 18.60 15.74
C LYS A 36 -14.31 18.23 16.87
N LYS A 37 -14.49 17.04 17.47
CA LYS A 37 -13.58 16.54 18.52
C LYS A 37 -12.16 16.28 18.00
N ILE A 38 -12.05 15.88 16.73
CA ILE A 38 -10.74 15.71 16.07
C ILE A 38 -10.09 17.08 15.90
N PHE A 39 -10.83 18.10 15.46
CA PHE A 39 -10.34 19.49 15.37
C PHE A 39 -9.86 20.02 16.72
N GLU A 40 -10.65 19.86 17.77
CA GLU A 40 -10.26 20.27 19.13
C GLU A 40 -8.93 19.65 19.57
N LYS A 41 -8.70 18.37 19.24
CA LYS A 41 -7.44 17.69 19.53
C LYS A 41 -6.27 18.24 18.69
N ILE A 42 -6.47 18.45 17.39
CA ILE A 42 -5.44 19.02 16.51
C ILE A 42 -5.12 20.44 16.97
N ASP A 43 -6.11 21.27 17.22
CA ASP A 43 -5.92 22.64 17.70
C ASP A 43 -5.11 22.66 19.01
N SER A 44 -5.40 21.71 19.94
CA SER A 44 -4.63 21.58 21.19
C SER A 44 -3.17 21.14 20.95
N ILE A 45 -2.92 20.24 20.00
CA ILE A 45 -1.56 19.82 19.64
C ILE A 45 -0.79 21.01 19.04
N MET A 46 -1.39 21.73 18.09
CA MET A 46 -0.80 22.91 17.48
C MET A 46 -0.43 23.98 18.52
N GLU A 47 -1.34 24.25 19.48
CA GLU A 47 -1.10 25.20 20.58
C GLU A 47 0.07 24.74 21.47
N GLN A 48 0.13 23.45 21.83
CA GLN A 48 1.20 22.90 22.67
C GLN A 48 2.57 22.95 21.98
N ASP A 49 2.59 22.73 20.67
CA ASP A 49 3.84 22.73 19.88
C ASP A 49 4.21 24.12 19.34
N GLY A 50 3.38 25.14 19.60
CA GLY A 50 3.59 26.51 19.12
C GLY A 50 3.52 26.62 17.59
N VAL A 51 2.69 25.80 16.94
CA VAL A 51 2.50 25.75 15.50
C VAL A 51 1.26 26.54 15.12
N ASP A 52 1.42 27.61 14.33
CA ASP A 52 0.31 28.48 13.90
C ASP A 52 -0.27 28.08 12.55
N GLU A 53 0.53 27.47 11.67
CA GLU A 53 0.13 27.06 10.31
C GLU A 53 0.45 25.58 10.04
N ILE A 54 -0.33 24.96 9.19
CA ILE A 54 -0.05 23.63 8.62
C ILE A 54 0.44 23.81 7.19
N ASP A 55 1.62 23.29 6.88
CA ASP A 55 2.18 23.37 5.53
C ASP A 55 1.48 22.41 4.58
N VAL A 56 1.32 21.16 4.99
CA VAL A 56 0.78 20.10 4.12
C VAL A 56 -0.28 19.27 4.82
N LEU A 57 -1.41 19.04 4.16
CA LEU A 57 -2.41 18.04 4.53
C LEU A 57 -2.28 16.82 3.60
N ILE A 58 -2.00 15.64 4.15
CA ILE A 58 -1.91 14.40 3.37
C ILE A 58 -3.08 13.49 3.73
N GLY A 59 -3.68 12.84 2.71
CA GLY A 59 -4.73 11.86 2.97
C GLY A 59 -5.07 10.98 1.78
N GLY A 60 -5.52 9.75 2.08
CA GLY A 60 -6.05 8.80 1.11
C GLY A 60 -7.42 8.30 1.57
N PRO A 61 -8.52 9.03 1.32
CA PRO A 61 -9.85 8.56 1.70
C PRO A 61 -10.15 7.20 1.07
N PRO A 62 -10.85 6.28 1.78
CA PRO A 62 -11.13 4.94 1.29
C PRO A 62 -11.72 4.91 -0.13
N CYS A 63 -11.07 4.12 -0.99
CA CYS A 63 -11.38 4.02 -2.41
C CYS A 63 -12.31 2.85 -2.78
N GLN A 64 -12.84 2.12 -1.80
CA GLN A 64 -13.57 0.86 -2.06
C GLN A 64 -14.77 1.07 -2.99
N ALA A 65 -15.47 2.19 -2.86
CA ALA A 65 -16.58 2.57 -3.74
C ALA A 65 -16.13 2.98 -5.16
N TYR A 66 -14.85 3.26 -5.38
CA TYR A 66 -14.32 3.66 -6.68
C TYR A 66 -13.54 2.54 -7.38
N SER A 67 -13.11 1.51 -6.65
CA SER A 67 -12.34 0.42 -7.24
C SER A 67 -13.21 -0.44 -8.15
N LEU A 68 -12.64 -0.91 -9.26
CA LEU A 68 -13.33 -1.82 -10.19
C LEU A 68 -13.74 -3.12 -9.49
N VAL A 69 -12.86 -3.66 -8.65
CA VAL A 69 -13.09 -4.91 -7.89
C VAL A 69 -14.18 -4.71 -6.84
N GLY A 70 -14.18 -3.58 -6.11
CA GLY A 70 -15.21 -3.26 -5.12
C GLY A 70 -16.59 -3.12 -5.76
N ARG A 71 -16.68 -2.46 -6.91
CA ARG A 71 -17.93 -2.29 -7.66
C ARG A 71 -18.46 -3.60 -8.23
N ALA A 72 -17.58 -4.46 -8.75
CA ALA A 72 -17.97 -5.74 -9.31
C ALA A 72 -18.52 -6.74 -8.26
N SER A 73 -18.13 -6.58 -6.98
CA SER A 73 -18.56 -7.46 -5.90
C SER A 73 -19.82 -6.99 -5.16
N ALA A 74 -20.36 -5.81 -5.47
CA ALA A 74 -21.53 -5.25 -4.80
C ALA A 74 -22.78 -5.27 -5.71
N PRO A 75 -23.95 -5.71 -5.22
CA PRO A 75 -25.19 -5.82 -6.02
C PRO A 75 -25.66 -4.50 -6.65
N SER A 76 -25.38 -3.34 -6.00
CA SER A 76 -25.73 -1.99 -6.46
C SER A 76 -24.56 -1.25 -7.09
N GLY A 77 -23.42 -1.92 -7.36
CA GLY A 77 -22.21 -1.24 -7.83
C GLY A 77 -21.67 -0.19 -6.85
N MET A 78 -22.08 -0.23 -5.58
CA MET A 78 -21.74 0.73 -4.51
C MET A 78 -22.19 2.18 -4.81
N GLU A 79 -23.25 2.38 -5.58
CA GLU A 79 -23.69 3.72 -5.97
C GLU A 79 -24.12 4.59 -4.79
N GLU A 80 -24.72 4.01 -3.76
CA GLU A 80 -25.22 4.69 -2.55
C GLU A 80 -24.27 4.56 -1.35
N ASP A 81 -23.06 4.07 -1.57
CA ASP A 81 -22.08 3.90 -0.49
C ASP A 81 -21.70 5.27 0.10
N PRO A 82 -21.89 5.48 1.42
CA PRO A 82 -21.56 6.74 2.08
C PRO A 82 -20.07 7.10 1.99
N ARG A 83 -19.20 6.12 1.72
CA ARG A 83 -17.77 6.35 1.49
C ARG A 83 -17.48 7.13 0.21
N ASN A 84 -18.45 7.24 -0.71
CA ASN A 84 -18.36 8.11 -1.88
C ASN A 84 -18.20 9.59 -1.52
N ASP A 85 -18.62 10.00 -0.33
CA ASP A 85 -18.66 11.39 0.12
C ASP A 85 -17.54 11.73 1.14
N LEU A 86 -16.61 10.79 1.41
CA LEU A 86 -15.50 11.03 2.34
C LEU A 86 -14.57 12.18 1.91
N TYR A 87 -14.51 12.52 0.63
CA TYR A 87 -13.82 13.73 0.15
C TYR A 87 -14.40 15.02 0.75
N ILE A 88 -15.67 15.02 1.19
CA ILE A 88 -16.30 16.15 1.88
C ILE A 88 -15.62 16.36 3.24
N GLN A 89 -15.33 15.29 3.96
CA GLN A 89 -14.61 15.37 5.23
C GLN A 89 -13.20 15.94 5.00
N TYR A 90 -12.50 15.43 3.97
CA TYR A 90 -11.20 15.97 3.60
C TYR A 90 -11.24 17.47 3.32
N ALA A 91 -12.23 17.94 2.57
CA ALA A 91 -12.44 19.36 2.29
C ALA A 91 -12.75 20.20 3.54
N ARG A 92 -13.32 19.60 4.61
CA ARG A 92 -13.51 20.29 5.89
C ARG A 92 -12.19 20.60 6.58
N PHE A 93 -11.24 19.65 6.57
CA PHE A 93 -9.89 19.88 7.09
C PHE A 93 -9.19 20.98 6.29
N LEU A 94 -9.24 20.94 4.98
CA LEU A 94 -8.68 21.99 4.13
C LEU A 94 -9.31 23.37 4.43
N ASN A 95 -10.61 23.43 4.65
CA ASN A 95 -11.29 24.69 4.96
C ASN A 95 -10.94 25.23 6.35
N LYS A 96 -10.71 24.35 7.33
CA LYS A 96 -10.37 24.72 8.71
C LYS A 96 -8.92 25.19 8.81
N TYR A 97 -7.99 24.39 8.32
CA TYR A 97 -6.56 24.60 8.57
C TYR A 97 -5.83 25.36 7.46
N LYS A 98 -6.42 25.46 6.28
CA LYS A 98 -5.85 26.20 5.14
C LYS A 98 -4.38 25.88 4.85
N PRO A 99 -3.96 24.57 4.83
CA PRO A 99 -2.57 24.25 4.55
C PRO A 99 -2.07 24.90 3.25
N LYS A 100 -0.77 25.16 3.15
CA LYS A 100 -0.16 25.69 1.92
C LYS A 100 -0.42 24.75 0.74
N MET A 101 -0.23 23.45 0.97
CA MET A 101 -0.47 22.39 -0.01
C MET A 101 -1.25 21.21 0.57
N PHE A 102 -1.78 20.35 -0.30
CA PHE A 102 -2.29 19.06 0.10
C PHE A 102 -1.95 17.97 -0.92
N VAL A 103 -1.84 16.75 -0.43
CA VAL A 103 -1.69 15.54 -1.23
C VAL A 103 -2.85 14.61 -0.96
N PHE A 104 -3.58 14.24 -2.01
CA PHE A 104 -4.73 13.34 -1.93
C PHE A 104 -4.49 12.15 -2.86
N GLU A 105 -4.32 10.95 -2.28
CA GLU A 105 -4.09 9.71 -3.04
C GLU A 105 -5.40 8.96 -3.26
N ASN A 106 -5.53 8.32 -4.44
CA ASN A 106 -6.63 7.39 -4.70
C ASN A 106 -6.32 6.41 -5.85
N VAL A 107 -7.26 5.51 -6.12
CA VAL A 107 -7.16 4.57 -7.24
C VAL A 107 -7.62 5.20 -8.57
N PRO A 108 -7.08 4.75 -9.74
CA PRO A 108 -7.47 5.26 -11.06
C PRO A 108 -8.97 5.21 -11.33
N GLY A 109 -9.67 4.20 -10.79
CA GLY A 109 -11.11 4.05 -10.92
C GLY A 109 -11.95 5.23 -10.44
N MET A 110 -11.40 6.12 -9.59
CA MET A 110 -12.06 7.33 -9.12
C MET A 110 -12.42 8.28 -10.28
N LEU A 111 -11.57 8.38 -11.31
CA LEU A 111 -11.82 9.27 -12.46
C LEU A 111 -13.04 8.83 -13.28
N THR A 112 -13.29 7.53 -13.35
CA THR A 112 -14.37 6.94 -14.16
C THR A 112 -15.62 6.61 -13.34
N ALA A 113 -15.55 6.69 -12.02
CA ALA A 113 -16.66 6.39 -11.12
C ALA A 113 -17.89 7.27 -11.45
N LYS A 114 -19.08 6.65 -11.55
CA LYS A 114 -20.32 7.30 -11.96
C LYS A 114 -20.15 8.14 -13.25
N LYS A 115 -19.49 7.57 -14.26
CA LYS A 115 -19.20 8.26 -15.54
C LYS A 115 -18.44 9.59 -15.36
N GLY A 116 -17.53 9.64 -14.38
CA GLY A 116 -16.71 10.81 -14.05
C GLY A 116 -17.39 11.86 -13.17
N LEU A 117 -18.63 11.64 -12.73
CA LEU A 117 -19.36 12.59 -11.88
C LEU A 117 -18.69 12.81 -10.52
N ILE A 118 -18.14 11.73 -9.93
CA ILE A 118 -17.43 11.81 -8.64
C ILE A 118 -16.23 12.73 -8.75
N TRP A 119 -15.41 12.55 -9.78
CA TRP A 119 -14.25 13.41 -10.00
C TRP A 119 -14.64 14.88 -10.17
N LYS A 120 -15.68 15.18 -10.94
CA LYS A 120 -16.20 16.55 -11.10
C LYS A 120 -16.62 17.16 -9.76
N ARG A 121 -17.30 16.40 -8.88
CA ARG A 121 -17.71 16.86 -7.55
C ARG A 121 -16.50 17.14 -6.65
N ILE A 122 -15.51 16.26 -6.65
CA ILE A 122 -14.26 16.46 -5.90
C ILE A 122 -13.56 17.74 -6.36
N GLN A 123 -13.37 17.91 -7.67
CA GLN A 123 -12.75 19.12 -8.23
C GLN A 123 -13.49 20.40 -7.82
N GLN A 124 -14.80 20.40 -7.97
CA GLN A 124 -15.62 21.55 -7.59
C GLN A 124 -15.49 21.87 -6.10
N ARG A 125 -15.57 20.84 -5.24
CA ARG A 125 -15.47 21.01 -3.79
C ARG A 125 -14.12 21.57 -3.36
N LEU A 126 -13.02 21.02 -3.88
CA LEU A 126 -11.67 21.47 -3.55
C LEU A 126 -11.40 22.90 -4.06
N LYS A 127 -11.88 23.24 -5.25
CA LYS A 127 -11.81 24.62 -5.78
C LYS A 127 -12.61 25.63 -4.94
N THR A 128 -13.76 25.21 -4.39
CA THR A 128 -14.61 26.07 -3.55
C THR A 128 -13.95 26.41 -2.22
N VAL A 129 -13.13 25.50 -1.67
CA VAL A 129 -12.38 25.76 -0.42
C VAL A 129 -11.08 26.54 -0.63
N GLY A 130 -10.80 27.00 -1.84
CA GLY A 130 -9.73 27.97 -2.13
C GLY A 130 -8.46 27.41 -2.75
N TYR A 131 -8.50 26.18 -3.31
CA TYR A 131 -7.32 25.52 -3.88
C TYR A 131 -7.34 25.49 -5.41
N SER A 132 -6.15 25.66 -5.99
CA SER A 132 -5.82 25.14 -7.32
C SER A 132 -5.48 23.68 -7.20
N ILE A 133 -5.86 22.85 -8.17
CA ILE A 133 -5.64 21.40 -8.12
C ILE A 133 -5.20 20.86 -9.47
N GLU A 134 -4.26 19.96 -9.45
CA GLU A 134 -3.86 19.13 -10.59
C GLU A 134 -3.73 17.67 -10.13
N TYR A 135 -3.85 16.71 -11.06
CA TYR A 135 -3.63 15.31 -10.76
C TYR A 135 -2.77 14.64 -11.83
N ARG A 136 -2.04 13.63 -11.43
CA ARG A 136 -1.34 12.74 -12.34
C ARG A 136 -1.58 11.27 -11.98
N LEU A 137 -1.56 10.42 -12.99
CA LEU A 137 -1.50 8.98 -12.82
C LEU A 137 -0.02 8.60 -12.67
N VAL A 138 0.32 8.08 -11.52
CA VAL A 138 1.70 7.79 -11.11
C VAL A 138 1.85 6.30 -10.87
N ASN A 139 2.96 5.71 -11.32
CA ASN A 139 3.29 4.32 -11.07
C ASN A 139 4.36 4.22 -9.97
N SER A 140 4.19 3.31 -9.01
CA SER A 140 5.18 3.10 -7.95
C SER A 140 6.55 2.69 -8.48
N HIS A 141 6.60 2.01 -9.62
CA HIS A 141 7.86 1.65 -10.27
C HIS A 141 8.71 2.87 -10.64
N ASP A 142 8.08 3.99 -11.01
CA ASP A 142 8.81 5.24 -11.30
C ASP A 142 9.58 5.80 -10.08
N PHE A 143 9.28 5.31 -8.87
CA PHE A 143 9.94 5.69 -7.60
C PHE A 143 10.86 4.60 -7.04
N GLY A 144 11.25 3.66 -7.86
CA GLY A 144 12.14 2.63 -7.39
C GLY A 144 11.49 1.43 -6.72
N VAL A 145 10.18 1.30 -6.73
CA VAL A 145 9.47 0.16 -6.15
C VAL A 145 9.38 -0.98 -7.17
N LEU A 146 9.77 -2.20 -6.79
CA LEU A 146 9.67 -3.38 -7.67
C LEU A 146 8.23 -3.90 -7.78
N GLN A 147 7.30 -2.97 -8.05
CA GLN A 147 5.88 -3.26 -8.19
C GLN A 147 5.21 -2.31 -9.19
N ASN A 148 4.42 -2.87 -10.07
CA ASN A 148 3.58 -2.10 -11.00
C ASN A 148 2.25 -1.71 -10.32
N ARG A 149 2.24 -0.56 -9.60
CA ARG A 149 1.09 -0.05 -8.86
C ARG A 149 0.75 1.37 -9.29
N LYS A 150 -0.33 1.54 -10.01
CA LYS A 150 -0.79 2.85 -10.48
C LYS A 150 -1.74 3.51 -9.48
N ARG A 151 -1.48 4.79 -9.18
CA ARG A 151 -2.30 5.63 -8.30
C ARG A 151 -2.52 7.01 -8.91
N ILE A 152 -3.64 7.61 -8.56
CA ILE A 152 -3.87 9.02 -8.83
C ILE A 152 -3.33 9.79 -7.63
N ILE A 153 -2.42 10.71 -7.90
CA ILE A 153 -1.95 11.68 -6.93
C ILE A 153 -2.51 13.04 -7.33
N ILE A 154 -3.42 13.56 -6.50
CA ILE A 154 -3.95 14.90 -6.64
C ILE A 154 -3.15 15.78 -5.69
N ILE A 155 -2.54 16.81 -6.21
CA ILE A 155 -1.89 17.86 -5.43
C ILE A 155 -2.68 19.14 -5.62
N GLY A 156 -2.93 19.81 -4.52
CA GLY A 156 -3.54 21.12 -4.50
C GLY A 156 -2.71 22.10 -3.69
N TRP A 157 -2.79 23.34 -4.06
CA TRP A 157 -2.14 24.46 -3.38
C TRP A 157 -3.10 25.65 -3.25
N ARG A 158 -2.92 26.44 -2.22
CA ARG A 158 -3.72 27.66 -2.04
C ARG A 158 -3.58 28.57 -3.26
N LYS A 159 -4.67 29.20 -3.69
CA LYS A 159 -4.70 30.05 -4.90
C LYS A 159 -3.86 31.31 -4.78
N ASP A 160 -3.56 31.76 -3.58
CA ASP A 160 -2.68 32.90 -3.31
C ASP A 160 -1.19 32.53 -3.48
N LEU A 161 -0.85 31.24 -3.54
CA LEU A 161 0.50 30.76 -3.77
C LEU A 161 0.70 30.47 -5.27
N ASN A 162 1.78 31.00 -5.84
CA ASN A 162 2.14 30.78 -7.24
C ASN A 162 2.88 29.44 -7.42
N LEU A 163 2.22 28.34 -7.07
CA LEU A 163 2.78 27.00 -7.17
C LEU A 163 2.27 26.24 -8.39
N ARG A 164 2.94 25.16 -8.72
CA ARG A 164 2.59 24.21 -9.78
C ARG A 164 2.64 22.77 -9.26
N TYR A 165 2.14 21.84 -10.03
CA TYR A 165 2.29 20.42 -9.72
C TYR A 165 3.77 20.03 -9.75
N PRO A 166 4.31 19.37 -8.70
CA PRO A 166 5.72 18.97 -8.65
C PRO A 166 6.07 18.01 -9.79
N ASN A 167 7.33 18.01 -10.16
CA ASN A 167 7.86 17.01 -11.07
C ASN A 167 8.47 15.88 -10.24
N PHE A 168 7.96 14.67 -10.40
CA PHE A 168 8.52 13.50 -9.73
C PHE A 168 9.67 12.94 -10.58
N PRO A 169 10.91 12.94 -10.10
CA PRO A 169 12.02 12.32 -10.81
C PRO A 169 11.81 10.80 -10.88
N LYS A 170 12.08 10.22 -12.04
CA LYS A 170 12.14 8.77 -12.18
C LYS A 170 13.42 8.24 -11.59
N ILE A 171 13.30 7.18 -10.80
CA ILE A 171 14.43 6.42 -10.27
C ILE A 171 14.60 5.19 -11.17
N GLU A 172 15.71 5.14 -11.89
CA GLU A 172 16.09 3.94 -12.65
C GLU A 172 16.64 2.90 -11.68
N ILE A 173 16.20 1.66 -11.84
CA ILE A 173 16.57 0.54 -11.00
C ILE A 173 17.10 -0.58 -11.89
N ASP A 174 18.25 -1.11 -11.53
CA ASP A 174 18.79 -2.34 -12.07
C ASP A 174 18.61 -3.46 -11.05
N ALA A 175 17.37 -3.93 -10.89
CA ALA A 175 17.00 -4.99 -9.97
C ALA A 175 15.72 -5.69 -10.43
N ILE A 176 15.57 -6.94 -10.03
CA ILE A 176 14.39 -7.77 -10.26
C ILE A 176 13.72 -8.15 -8.93
N VAL A 177 12.49 -8.64 -9.00
CA VAL A 177 11.71 -8.98 -7.80
C VAL A 177 12.42 -10.03 -6.93
N ASN A 178 13.16 -10.97 -7.51
CA ASN A 178 13.94 -11.94 -6.73
C ASN A 178 15.01 -11.30 -5.84
N ASP A 179 15.52 -10.12 -6.18
CA ASP A 179 16.52 -9.43 -5.35
C ASP A 179 16.00 -9.00 -3.98
N ILE A 180 14.68 -8.96 -3.81
CA ILE A 180 14.05 -8.72 -2.50
C ILE A 180 13.55 -9.99 -1.80
N LEU A 181 13.71 -11.17 -2.40
CA LEU A 181 13.23 -12.45 -1.88
C LEU A 181 14.38 -13.40 -1.51
N ASN A 182 15.50 -13.36 -2.23
CA ASN A 182 16.57 -14.38 -2.19
C ASN A 182 17.34 -14.46 -0.86
N ASP A 183 17.31 -13.44 -0.02
CA ASP A 183 17.95 -13.41 1.29
C ASP A 183 17.05 -13.92 2.42
N LEU A 184 15.78 -14.20 2.10
CA LEU A 184 14.80 -14.74 3.04
C LEU A 184 14.86 -16.28 3.06
N PRO A 185 14.68 -16.90 4.23
CA PRO A 185 14.69 -18.37 4.34
C PRO A 185 13.48 -19.00 3.63
N HIS A 186 13.70 -20.21 3.12
CA HIS A 186 12.61 -21.03 2.60
C HIS A 186 11.57 -21.32 3.69
N LEU A 187 10.30 -21.33 3.31
CA LEU A 187 9.19 -21.67 4.19
C LEU A 187 8.29 -22.73 3.57
N GLU A 188 7.89 -23.68 4.38
CA GLU A 188 6.75 -24.53 4.08
C GLU A 188 5.43 -23.76 4.30
N PRO A 189 4.32 -24.16 3.66
CA PRO A 189 3.00 -23.59 3.96
C PRO A 189 2.69 -23.61 5.46
N GLY A 190 2.33 -22.46 6.02
CA GLY A 190 2.10 -22.26 7.44
C GLY A 190 3.36 -22.05 8.27
N GLY A 191 4.54 -22.09 7.64
CA GLY A 191 5.83 -21.89 8.30
C GLY A 191 6.09 -20.44 8.70
N GLU A 192 7.03 -20.29 9.65
CA GLU A 192 7.58 -19.01 10.12
C GLU A 192 9.07 -19.18 10.40
N HIS A 193 9.88 -18.23 9.93
CA HIS A 193 11.31 -18.18 10.22
C HIS A 193 11.74 -16.73 10.41
N ASN A 194 12.77 -16.47 11.24
CA ASN A 194 13.12 -15.10 11.67
C ASN A 194 14.63 -14.83 11.61
N GLU A 195 15.35 -15.55 10.78
CA GLU A 195 16.79 -15.35 10.54
C GLU A 195 17.01 -15.31 9.04
N TYR A 196 17.77 -14.33 8.57
CA TYR A 196 18.14 -14.24 7.16
C TYR A 196 19.13 -15.37 6.80
N VAL A 197 19.07 -15.80 5.54
CA VAL A 197 19.96 -16.86 5.03
C VAL A 197 21.11 -16.32 4.18
N ALA A 198 21.02 -15.05 3.76
CA ALA A 198 22.05 -14.40 2.98
C ALA A 198 22.16 -12.89 3.33
N ASN A 199 23.22 -12.25 2.83
CA ASN A 199 23.36 -10.80 2.89
C ASN A 199 22.27 -10.11 2.03
N PRO A 200 21.90 -8.86 2.36
CA PRO A 200 20.98 -8.11 1.54
C PRO A 200 21.56 -7.87 0.14
N SER A 201 20.69 -7.81 -0.87
CA SER A 201 21.07 -7.35 -2.20
C SER A 201 21.44 -5.87 -2.21
N GLU A 202 22.14 -5.41 -3.25
CA GLU A 202 22.48 -3.99 -3.42
C GLU A 202 21.21 -3.12 -3.44
N TYR A 203 20.15 -3.61 -4.07
CA TYR A 203 18.86 -2.92 -4.08
C TYR A 203 18.28 -2.74 -2.68
N LEU A 204 18.27 -3.79 -1.84
CA LEU A 204 17.75 -3.71 -0.47
C LEU A 204 18.51 -2.68 0.38
N ILE A 205 19.84 -2.61 0.22
CA ILE A 205 20.68 -1.63 0.91
C ILE A 205 20.41 -0.20 0.38
N ALA A 206 20.49 -0.03 -0.93
CA ALA A 206 20.35 1.28 -1.58
C ALA A 206 18.98 1.94 -1.31
N THR A 207 17.93 1.13 -1.21
CA THR A 207 16.57 1.61 -0.91
C THR A 207 16.28 1.74 0.58
N GLY A 208 17.15 1.21 1.46
CA GLY A 208 16.92 1.15 2.90
C GLY A 208 15.80 0.18 3.30
N ILE A 209 15.41 -0.75 2.43
CA ILE A 209 14.43 -1.79 2.77
C ILE A 209 15.02 -2.76 3.78
N ARG A 210 16.30 -3.12 3.64
CA ARG A 210 17.03 -3.91 4.61
C ARG A 210 18.43 -3.35 4.82
N ASN A 211 18.81 -3.18 6.09
CA ASN A 211 20.16 -2.85 6.53
C ASN A 211 20.82 -4.11 7.15
N GLU A 212 22.16 -4.09 7.30
CA GLU A 212 22.94 -5.23 7.80
C GLU A 212 22.53 -5.70 9.21
N ASN A 213 22.07 -4.76 10.06
CA ASN A 213 21.71 -5.03 11.45
C ASN A 213 20.22 -5.26 11.69
N ASP A 214 19.42 -5.32 10.63
CA ASP A 214 17.98 -5.55 10.75
C ASP A 214 17.67 -6.97 11.22
N VAL A 215 16.58 -7.08 11.96
CA VAL A 215 16.07 -8.36 12.45
C VAL A 215 14.87 -8.76 11.61
N LEU A 216 14.91 -9.96 11.03
CA LEU A 216 13.81 -10.49 10.27
C LEU A 216 12.56 -10.68 11.15
N THR A 217 11.48 -10.03 10.76
CA THR A 217 10.17 -10.15 11.42
C THR A 217 9.10 -10.44 10.39
N ASP A 218 8.00 -11.03 10.83
CA ASP A 218 6.82 -11.25 9.97
C ASP A 218 7.05 -12.14 8.74
N HIS A 219 8.16 -12.89 8.68
CA HIS A 219 8.36 -13.88 7.64
C HIS A 219 7.56 -15.15 7.98
N GLN A 220 6.25 -15.03 7.81
CA GLN A 220 5.25 -16.04 8.15
C GLN A 220 4.26 -16.23 7.00
N THR A 221 3.99 -17.49 6.63
CA THR A 221 3.05 -17.87 5.56
C THR A 221 1.72 -18.36 6.13
N ARG A 222 0.76 -18.60 5.25
CA ARG A 222 -0.48 -19.30 5.55
C ARG A 222 -0.37 -20.79 5.28
N ASN A 223 -1.18 -21.59 5.97
CA ASN A 223 -1.46 -22.95 5.52
C ASN A 223 -2.26 -22.91 4.21
N ILE A 224 -1.99 -23.88 3.35
CA ILE A 224 -2.77 -24.14 2.13
C ILE A 224 -3.14 -25.61 2.09
N ARG A 225 -4.16 -25.98 1.30
CA ARG A 225 -4.50 -27.38 1.08
C ARG A 225 -3.52 -27.99 0.08
N GLU A 226 -3.29 -29.31 0.13
CA GLU A 226 -2.36 -29.96 -0.78
C GLU A 226 -2.80 -29.79 -2.26
N VAL A 227 -4.10 -29.85 -2.52
CA VAL A 227 -4.64 -29.60 -3.87
C VAL A 227 -4.33 -28.19 -4.38
N ASP A 228 -4.32 -27.16 -3.53
CA ASP A 228 -3.91 -25.81 -3.91
C ASP A 228 -2.39 -25.76 -4.15
N ARG A 229 -1.61 -26.53 -3.40
CA ARG A 229 -0.15 -26.66 -3.58
C ARG A 229 0.21 -27.26 -4.94
N ASP A 230 -0.52 -28.29 -5.37
CA ASP A 230 -0.35 -28.89 -6.70
C ASP A 230 -0.66 -27.88 -7.82
N ILE A 231 -1.74 -27.11 -7.69
CA ILE A 231 -2.06 -26.02 -8.62
C ILE A 231 -0.95 -24.96 -8.64
N TYR A 232 -0.36 -24.64 -7.48
CA TYR A 232 0.74 -23.67 -7.40
C TYR A 232 1.97 -24.17 -8.14
N ARG A 233 2.34 -25.46 -8.01
CA ARG A 233 3.45 -26.05 -8.78
C ARG A 233 3.24 -25.89 -10.28
N ILE A 234 2.07 -26.24 -10.77
CA ILE A 234 1.71 -26.05 -12.20
C ILE A 234 1.83 -24.59 -12.61
N ALA A 235 1.30 -23.66 -11.81
CA ALA A 235 1.37 -22.25 -12.12
C ALA A 235 2.81 -21.73 -12.17
N ILE A 236 3.67 -22.16 -11.23
CA ILE A 236 5.08 -21.79 -11.17
C ILE A 236 5.85 -22.37 -12.36
N GLU A 237 5.63 -23.63 -12.71
CA GLU A 237 6.26 -24.26 -13.87
C GLU A 237 5.90 -23.53 -15.18
N MET A 238 4.63 -23.19 -15.39
CA MET A 238 4.19 -22.45 -16.56
C MET A 238 4.85 -21.07 -16.65
N TRP A 239 4.94 -20.37 -15.49
CA TRP A 239 5.62 -19.07 -15.45
C TRP A 239 7.12 -19.21 -15.71
N ASN A 240 7.80 -20.09 -14.98
CA ASN A 240 9.25 -20.21 -15.05
C ASN A 240 9.75 -20.70 -16.43
N ASN A 241 8.95 -21.52 -17.14
CA ASN A 241 9.32 -22.05 -18.46
C ASN A 241 8.99 -21.10 -19.60
N ASN A 242 7.82 -20.44 -19.56
CA ASN A 242 7.28 -19.73 -20.72
C ASN A 242 6.76 -18.31 -20.41
N HIS A 243 6.81 -17.83 -19.16
CA HIS A 243 6.13 -16.62 -18.69
C HIS A 243 4.61 -16.63 -18.95
N GLU A 244 4.02 -17.84 -19.00
CA GLU A 244 2.60 -18.02 -19.20
C GLU A 244 1.86 -18.04 -17.85
N ARG A 245 0.68 -17.42 -17.83
CA ARG A 245 -0.19 -17.43 -16.66
C ARG A 245 -1.17 -18.57 -16.74
N LEU A 246 -1.24 -19.37 -15.68
CA LEU A 246 -2.21 -20.42 -15.54
C LEU A 246 -3.64 -19.85 -15.59
N ARG A 247 -4.47 -20.39 -16.48
CA ARG A 247 -5.92 -20.22 -16.44
C ARG A 247 -6.54 -21.41 -15.74
N TYR A 248 -7.50 -21.18 -14.89
CA TYR A 248 -8.16 -22.27 -14.15
C TYR A 248 -8.72 -23.37 -15.06
N THR A 249 -9.15 -23.03 -16.26
CA THR A 249 -9.64 -23.99 -17.29
C THR A 249 -8.56 -24.87 -17.92
N ASP A 250 -7.28 -24.51 -17.74
CA ASP A 250 -6.15 -25.26 -18.29
C ASP A 250 -5.66 -26.35 -17.29
N LEU A 251 -6.21 -26.37 -16.07
CA LEU A 251 -5.94 -27.41 -15.08
C LEU A 251 -6.57 -28.74 -15.49
N PRO A 252 -5.94 -29.87 -15.06
CA PRO A 252 -6.60 -31.18 -15.08
C PRO A 252 -7.97 -31.16 -14.37
N GLU A 253 -8.93 -31.95 -14.86
CA GLU A 253 -10.31 -31.96 -14.32
C GLU A 253 -10.34 -32.23 -12.81
N GLU A 254 -9.48 -33.10 -12.30
CA GLU A 254 -9.36 -33.44 -10.87
C GLU A 254 -8.93 -32.26 -9.99
N LEU A 255 -8.31 -31.22 -10.56
CA LEU A 255 -7.92 -30.00 -9.87
C LEU A 255 -8.95 -28.86 -10.05
N GLN A 256 -9.98 -29.05 -10.88
CA GLN A 256 -11.03 -28.05 -11.13
C GLN A 256 -12.23 -28.23 -10.15
N PHE A 257 -12.02 -28.03 -8.87
CA PHE A 257 -13.03 -28.23 -7.81
C PHE A 257 -13.87 -27.00 -7.45
N HIS A 258 -13.59 -25.82 -8.07
CA HIS A 258 -14.38 -24.62 -7.82
C HIS A 258 -15.58 -24.50 -8.75
N ASN A 259 -16.78 -24.32 -8.17
CA ASN A 259 -18.03 -24.19 -8.95
C ASN A 259 -18.09 -22.90 -9.77
N ASN A 260 -17.42 -21.82 -9.33
CA ASN A 260 -17.43 -20.54 -10.02
C ASN A 260 -16.16 -20.37 -10.87
N ILE A 261 -16.11 -21.06 -12.00
CA ILE A 261 -14.95 -21.03 -12.92
C ILE A 261 -14.57 -19.60 -13.34
N ILE A 262 -15.56 -18.73 -13.61
CA ILE A 262 -15.30 -17.35 -14.06
C ILE A 262 -14.52 -16.56 -13.02
N SER A 263 -14.85 -16.68 -11.74
CA SER A 263 -14.15 -15.96 -10.68
C SER A 263 -12.76 -16.53 -10.39
N PHE A 264 -12.49 -17.75 -10.82
CA PHE A 264 -11.19 -18.41 -10.64
C PHE A 264 -10.33 -18.41 -11.90
N LEU A 265 -10.83 -17.95 -13.03
CA LEU A 265 -10.16 -18.04 -14.33
C LEU A 265 -8.70 -17.55 -14.27
N ASP A 266 -8.45 -16.40 -13.67
CA ASP A 266 -7.11 -15.77 -13.53
C ASP A 266 -6.68 -15.68 -12.06
N ARG A 267 -7.12 -16.61 -11.20
CA ARG A 267 -6.95 -16.51 -9.75
C ARG A 267 -5.57 -16.96 -9.30
N PHE A 268 -5.02 -17.99 -9.90
CA PHE A 268 -3.74 -18.56 -9.52
C PHE A 268 -2.62 -17.82 -10.24
N LYS A 269 -2.00 -16.85 -9.55
CA LYS A 269 -1.03 -15.96 -10.16
C LYS A 269 0.29 -15.99 -9.41
N VAL A 270 1.34 -16.32 -10.13
CA VAL A 270 2.71 -16.27 -9.62
C VAL A 270 3.18 -14.84 -9.57
N VAL A 271 3.91 -14.48 -8.53
CA VAL A 271 4.65 -13.21 -8.46
C VAL A 271 5.83 -13.30 -9.42
N GLU A 272 5.99 -12.28 -10.24
CA GLU A 272 6.94 -12.23 -11.34
C GLU A 272 8.37 -12.02 -10.80
N GLY A 273 9.00 -13.09 -10.24
CA GLY A 273 10.27 -13.01 -9.53
C GLY A 273 11.45 -12.57 -10.39
N ASP A 274 11.47 -12.96 -11.63
CA ASP A 274 12.50 -12.70 -12.65
C ASP A 274 12.28 -11.40 -13.47
N MET A 275 11.25 -10.63 -13.10
CA MET A 275 10.90 -9.36 -13.75
C MET A 275 11.29 -8.16 -12.89
N GLU A 276 11.42 -6.99 -13.53
CA GLU A 276 11.70 -5.70 -12.86
C GLU A 276 10.60 -5.30 -11.87
N CYS A 277 9.37 -5.75 -12.05
CA CYS A 277 8.27 -5.46 -11.13
C CYS A 277 7.22 -6.55 -11.08
N ALA A 278 6.80 -6.85 -9.85
CA ALA A 278 5.64 -7.65 -9.56
C ALA A 278 4.32 -6.91 -9.90
N HIS A 279 3.26 -7.66 -10.05
CA HIS A 279 1.92 -7.08 -10.14
C HIS A 279 1.46 -6.43 -8.82
N THR A 280 0.43 -5.59 -8.92
CA THR A 280 -0.05 -4.78 -7.78
C THR A 280 -0.41 -5.62 -6.56
N MET A 281 0.24 -5.37 -5.42
CA MET A 281 -0.10 -5.93 -4.11
C MET A 281 -1.40 -5.29 -3.60
N LEU A 282 -2.42 -6.10 -3.35
CA LEU A 282 -3.73 -5.68 -2.86
C LEU A 282 -4.04 -6.29 -1.49
N ALA A 283 -4.86 -5.62 -0.69
CA ALA A 283 -5.37 -6.15 0.58
C ALA A 283 -6.09 -7.50 0.45
N HIS A 284 -6.49 -7.88 -0.76
CA HIS A 284 -7.10 -9.17 -1.07
C HIS A 284 -6.19 -10.37 -0.75
N ILE A 285 -4.86 -10.21 -0.72
CA ILE A 285 -3.93 -11.25 -0.26
C ILE A 285 -4.30 -11.79 1.13
N SER A 286 -4.96 -11.00 1.96
CA SER A 286 -5.45 -11.42 3.28
C SER A 286 -6.44 -12.57 3.23
N LYS A 287 -7.16 -12.79 2.09
CA LYS A 287 -8.20 -13.81 1.94
C LYS A 287 -7.63 -15.20 1.69
N ASP A 288 -7.01 -15.43 0.55
CA ASP A 288 -6.55 -16.78 0.13
C ASP A 288 -5.11 -16.85 -0.36
N GLY A 289 -4.56 -15.77 -0.93
CA GLY A 289 -3.18 -15.73 -1.41
C GLY A 289 -2.94 -16.35 -2.79
N HIS A 290 -3.97 -16.92 -3.43
CA HIS A 290 -3.84 -17.52 -4.77
C HIS A 290 -3.34 -16.54 -5.84
N TYR A 291 -3.58 -15.26 -5.64
CA TYR A 291 -3.14 -14.18 -6.52
C TYR A 291 -1.69 -13.74 -6.28
N TYR A 292 -0.98 -14.39 -5.33
CA TYR A 292 0.36 -14.02 -4.89
C TYR A 292 1.17 -15.27 -4.53
N ILE A 293 1.34 -16.16 -5.52
CA ILE A 293 2.11 -17.39 -5.38
C ILE A 293 3.59 -17.04 -5.44
N HIS A 294 4.39 -17.58 -4.50
CA HIS A 294 5.84 -17.41 -4.49
C HIS A 294 6.46 -18.03 -5.74
N PRO A 295 7.45 -17.39 -6.39
CA PRO A 295 8.01 -17.90 -7.66
C PRO A 295 8.85 -19.17 -7.54
N ASP A 296 9.29 -19.53 -6.36
CA ASP A 296 10.09 -20.71 -6.12
C ASP A 296 9.20 -21.98 -5.99
N ILE A 297 9.43 -22.94 -6.89
CA ILE A 297 8.65 -24.17 -6.99
C ILE A 297 8.84 -25.10 -5.77
N GLU A 298 10.03 -25.08 -5.16
CA GLU A 298 10.32 -25.89 -3.97
C GLU A 298 9.43 -25.47 -2.79
N GLN A 299 9.07 -24.19 -2.73
CA GLN A 299 8.22 -23.66 -1.67
C GLN A 299 6.73 -23.84 -1.98
N ALA A 300 6.30 -23.72 -3.23
CA ALA A 300 4.92 -23.86 -3.73
C ALA A 300 3.86 -23.37 -2.72
N ARG A 301 3.92 -22.09 -2.35
CA ARG A 301 3.12 -21.42 -1.34
C ARG A 301 2.75 -19.98 -1.77
N SER A 302 1.86 -19.33 -1.04
CA SER A 302 1.68 -17.88 -1.20
C SER A 302 2.77 -17.11 -0.44
N LEU A 303 2.94 -15.85 -0.78
CA LEU A 303 3.88 -14.96 -0.11
C LEU A 303 3.68 -14.92 1.41
N SER A 304 4.78 -14.74 2.13
CA SER A 304 4.79 -14.37 3.54
C SER A 304 4.39 -12.91 3.73
N VAL A 305 4.15 -12.48 4.98
CA VAL A 305 3.87 -11.07 5.29
C VAL A 305 5.07 -10.20 4.94
N ARG A 306 6.31 -10.63 5.26
CA ARG A 306 7.52 -9.86 4.96
C ARG A 306 7.79 -9.74 3.46
N GLU A 307 7.61 -10.80 2.69
CA GLU A 307 7.73 -10.76 1.24
C GLU A 307 6.75 -9.76 0.60
N ALA A 308 5.48 -9.82 1.03
CA ALA A 308 4.48 -8.85 0.57
C ALA A 308 4.81 -7.41 0.99
N ALA A 309 5.37 -7.21 2.18
CA ALA A 309 5.81 -5.90 2.67
C ALA A 309 6.97 -5.36 1.83
N ARG A 310 7.97 -6.19 1.48
CA ARG A 310 9.11 -5.79 0.64
C ARG A 310 8.69 -5.44 -0.79
N ILE A 311 7.74 -6.17 -1.38
CA ILE A 311 7.17 -5.81 -2.70
C ILE A 311 6.50 -4.42 -2.63
N GLN A 312 5.94 -4.05 -1.49
CA GLN A 312 5.41 -2.70 -1.23
C GLN A 312 6.49 -1.71 -0.76
N SER A 313 7.76 -2.08 -0.77
CA SER A 313 8.91 -1.29 -0.30
C SER A 313 8.87 -0.89 1.18
N PHE A 314 8.20 -1.64 2.05
CA PHE A 314 8.31 -1.43 3.49
C PHE A 314 9.68 -1.87 3.98
N PRO A 315 10.34 -1.08 4.85
CA PRO A 315 11.57 -1.48 5.50
C PRO A 315 11.35 -2.71 6.40
N ASP A 316 12.40 -3.53 6.58
CA ASP A 316 12.32 -4.74 7.39
C ASP A 316 12.16 -4.47 8.88
N ASP A 317 12.58 -3.30 9.35
CA ASP A 317 12.36 -2.81 10.70
C ASP A 317 10.95 -2.27 10.93
N PHE A 318 10.12 -2.12 9.87
CA PHE A 318 8.72 -1.71 10.02
C PHE A 318 7.90 -2.83 10.64
N TYR A 319 7.26 -2.54 11.76
CA TYR A 319 6.43 -3.46 12.50
C TYR A 319 4.94 -3.31 12.14
N PHE A 320 4.32 -4.44 11.77
CA PHE A 320 2.88 -4.51 11.51
C PHE A 320 2.14 -5.05 12.74
N GLU A 321 1.12 -4.35 13.20
CA GLU A 321 0.30 -4.76 14.32
C GLU A 321 -0.80 -5.76 13.94
N GLY A 322 -1.13 -6.64 14.89
CA GLY A 322 -2.25 -7.57 14.78
C GLY A 322 -1.94 -8.92 14.14
N PRO A 323 -2.96 -9.71 13.83
CA PRO A 323 -2.80 -11.03 13.23
C PRO A 323 -2.38 -10.92 11.75
N ARG A 324 -1.82 -11.99 11.19
CA ARG A 324 -1.35 -12.07 9.80
C ARG A 324 -2.32 -11.46 8.78
N THR A 325 -3.62 -11.73 8.88
CA THR A 325 -4.63 -11.18 7.97
C THR A 325 -4.73 -9.67 8.05
N ALA A 326 -4.62 -9.09 9.25
CA ALA A 326 -4.62 -7.64 9.44
C ALA A 326 -3.34 -7.01 8.85
N LYS A 327 -2.19 -7.66 9.02
CA LYS A 327 -0.91 -7.22 8.45
C LYS A 327 -0.96 -7.16 6.91
N PHE A 328 -1.50 -8.18 6.25
CA PHE A 328 -1.72 -8.16 4.80
C PHE A 328 -2.68 -7.04 4.34
N VAL A 329 -3.70 -6.74 5.14
CA VAL A 329 -4.62 -5.62 4.82
C VAL A 329 -3.90 -4.28 4.93
N GLN A 330 -3.06 -4.08 5.96
CA GLN A 330 -2.23 -2.89 6.11
C GLN A 330 -1.30 -2.72 4.90
N ILE A 331 -0.55 -3.77 4.55
CA ILE A 331 0.37 -3.76 3.40
C ILE A 331 -0.36 -3.43 2.09
N GLY A 332 -1.43 -4.15 1.78
CA GLY A 332 -2.13 -3.99 0.49
C GLY A 332 -2.86 -2.66 0.31
N ASN A 333 -3.25 -1.99 1.42
CA ASN A 333 -3.88 -0.67 1.39
C ASN A 333 -2.88 0.48 1.39
N ALA A 334 -1.63 0.25 1.74
CA ALA A 334 -0.64 1.29 1.86
C ALA A 334 -0.23 1.91 0.50
N VAL A 335 0.20 3.16 0.55
CA VAL A 335 1.07 3.74 -0.47
C VAL A 335 2.49 3.19 -0.23
N PRO A 336 3.19 2.68 -1.25
CA PRO A 336 4.56 2.20 -1.06
C PRO A 336 5.47 3.28 -0.43
N PRO A 337 6.24 2.98 0.63
CA PRO A 337 7.09 3.96 1.31
C PRO A 337 8.05 4.71 0.40
N LEU A 338 8.72 4.04 -0.56
CA LEU A 338 9.60 4.73 -1.53
C LEU A 338 8.83 5.71 -2.41
N MET A 339 7.61 5.35 -2.86
CA MET A 339 6.76 6.26 -3.61
C MET A 339 6.32 7.45 -2.76
N ALA A 340 5.94 7.21 -1.50
CA ALA A 340 5.55 8.27 -0.56
C ALA A 340 6.71 9.22 -0.28
N LYS A 341 7.94 8.69 -0.12
CA LYS A 341 9.17 9.47 0.06
C LYS A 341 9.42 10.39 -1.14
N GLY A 342 9.43 9.86 -2.37
CA GLY A 342 9.68 10.68 -3.56
C GLY A 342 8.62 11.76 -3.80
N ILE A 343 7.35 11.48 -3.45
CA ILE A 343 6.30 12.51 -3.49
C ILE A 343 6.55 13.58 -2.43
N ALA A 344 6.91 13.17 -1.20
CA ALA A 344 7.16 14.10 -0.10
C ALA A 344 8.37 15.02 -0.38
N GLU A 345 9.47 14.47 -0.86
CA GLU A 345 10.67 15.24 -1.24
C GLU A 345 10.33 16.30 -2.29
N SER A 346 9.55 15.93 -3.32
CA SER A 346 9.13 16.89 -4.37
C SER A 346 8.16 17.96 -3.87
N VAL A 347 7.37 17.67 -2.82
CA VAL A 347 6.47 18.67 -2.19
C VAL A 347 7.28 19.62 -1.31
N VAL A 348 8.24 19.10 -0.55
CA VAL A 348 9.13 19.91 0.30
C VAL A 348 9.94 20.89 -0.56
N GLU A 349 10.55 20.43 -1.66
CA GLU A 349 11.30 21.29 -2.59
C GLU A 349 10.47 22.49 -3.08
N LEU A 350 9.17 22.27 -3.35
CA LEU A 350 8.28 23.37 -3.75
C LEU A 350 7.96 24.35 -2.62
N LEU A 351 7.87 23.86 -1.39
CA LEU A 351 7.59 24.70 -0.22
C LEU A 351 8.79 25.54 0.17
N ASP A 352 9.99 24.93 0.15
CA ASP A 352 11.26 25.62 0.42
C ASP A 352 11.46 26.79 -0.55
N GLY A 353 11.09 26.62 -1.83
CA GLY A 353 11.11 27.68 -2.83
C GLY A 353 10.10 28.83 -2.63
N LEU A 354 9.22 28.77 -1.62
CA LEU A 354 8.35 29.89 -1.21
C LEU A 354 8.99 30.79 -0.16
N GLU A 355 10.04 30.32 0.52
CA GLU A 355 10.73 31.05 1.60
C GLU A 355 11.89 31.89 1.07
N ASP A 356 12.33 31.62 -0.18
CA ASP A 356 13.33 32.40 -0.93
C ASP A 356 12.67 33.55 -1.73
#